data_783802a93d7aa10517a738a06012475e
#
_entry.id   783802a93d7aa10517a738a06012475e
#
_cell.length_a   1.000
_cell.length_b   1.000
_cell.length_c   1.000
_cell.angle_alpha   90.00
_cell.angle_beta   90.00
_cell.angle_gamma   90.00
#
_symmetry.space_group_name_H-M   'P 1'
#
loop_
_entity.id
_entity.type
_entity.pdbx_description
1 polymer ?
#
loop_
_entity_poly.entity_id
_entity_poly.type
_entity_poly.pdbx_seq_one_letter_code
_entity_poly.pdbx_strand_id
1 'polypeptide(L)'
;MAILRFRIYLEEDDSVYRDVAIRHSQNFFDLHGAILKAFEFDNKQDATFYRSNDNWQRGREISLEVYPRQYKIPPLIMKETSIGSEIKDPAQKFIYVYDFKKNWSFQVALINVSKEENKKLTYPVTIRIEGIAPSQYGTKSLLGERFADVEEKYDLTKGAEGFGEKGEDGESTDELGLSTEESATDTTEDF
;
A
#
# COMPACT_ATOMS: atom_id res chain seq x y z
N MET A 1 -3.54 31.89 -5.44
CA MET A 1 -3.71 30.75 -6.37
C MET A 1 -4.48 29.66 -5.68
N ALA A 2 -5.28 28.85 -6.39
CA ALA A 2 -5.99 27.75 -5.73
C ALA A 2 -5.01 26.63 -5.35
N ILE A 3 -5.18 26.11 -4.13
CA ILE A 3 -4.45 24.96 -3.61
C ILE A 3 -5.41 23.78 -3.58
N LEU A 4 -4.98 22.69 -4.19
CA LEU A 4 -5.66 21.41 -4.22
C LEU A 4 -5.02 20.51 -3.18
N ARG A 5 -5.85 19.84 -2.38
CA ARG A 5 -5.40 18.83 -1.42
C ARG A 5 -5.90 17.48 -1.87
N PHE A 6 -4.97 16.61 -2.20
CA PHE A 6 -5.23 15.24 -2.55
C PHE A 6 -4.92 14.31 -1.38
N ARG A 7 -5.76 13.32 -1.19
CA ARG A 7 -5.46 12.16 -0.35
C ARG A 7 -5.12 10.99 -1.26
N ILE A 8 -3.97 10.41 -1.01
CA ILE A 8 -3.40 9.31 -1.76
C ILE A 8 -3.42 8.08 -0.85
N TYR A 9 -4.24 7.10 -1.20
CA TYR A 9 -4.34 5.83 -0.49
C TYR A 9 -3.54 4.77 -1.22
N LEU A 10 -2.91 3.87 -0.48
CA LEU A 10 -2.44 2.62 -1.04
C LEU A 10 -3.67 1.75 -1.38
N GLU A 11 -3.78 1.25 -2.62
CA GLU A 11 -4.97 0.48 -3.05
C GLU A 11 -5.17 -0.81 -2.23
N GLU A 12 -4.07 -1.43 -1.77
CA GLU A 12 -4.10 -2.67 -1.00
C GLU A 12 -4.43 -2.44 0.49
N ASP A 13 -4.22 -1.21 1.00
CA ASP A 13 -4.46 -0.87 2.40
C ASP A 13 -4.83 0.61 2.53
N ASP A 14 -6.09 0.90 2.69
CA ASP A 14 -6.64 2.26 2.80
C ASP A 14 -6.30 2.97 4.13
N SER A 15 -5.78 2.23 5.12
CA SER A 15 -5.24 2.79 6.35
C SER A 15 -3.91 3.52 6.12
N VAL A 16 -3.21 3.18 5.01
CA VAL A 16 -1.95 3.81 4.61
C VAL A 16 -2.24 4.90 3.59
N TYR A 17 -2.18 6.16 4.01
CA TYR A 17 -2.42 7.28 3.11
C TYR A 17 -1.51 8.49 3.38
N ARG A 18 -1.45 9.37 2.39
CA ARG A 18 -0.72 10.64 2.42
C ARG A 18 -1.62 11.76 1.92
N ASP A 19 -1.63 12.90 2.60
CA ASP A 19 -2.27 14.09 2.08
C ASP A 19 -1.20 15.00 1.48
N VAL A 20 -1.36 15.34 0.22
CA VAL A 20 -0.46 16.24 -0.53
C VAL A 20 -1.22 17.49 -0.94
N ALA A 21 -0.65 18.65 -0.60
CA ALA A 21 -1.14 19.94 -1.09
C ALA A 21 -0.30 20.39 -2.29
N ILE A 22 -0.96 20.85 -3.34
CA ILE A 22 -0.34 21.24 -4.60
C ILE A 22 -1.09 22.42 -5.21
N ARG A 23 -0.41 23.33 -5.94
CA ARG A 23 -1.08 24.38 -6.68
C ARG A 23 -1.82 23.83 -7.90
N HIS A 24 -2.98 24.36 -8.19
CA HIS A 24 -3.76 23.95 -9.34
C HIS A 24 -3.03 24.17 -10.67
N SER A 25 -2.10 25.13 -10.72
CA SER A 25 -1.27 25.44 -11.88
C SER A 25 -0.05 24.53 -12.08
N GLN A 26 0.29 23.73 -11.05
CA GLN A 26 1.33 22.71 -11.18
C GLN A 26 0.84 21.54 -12.02
N ASN A 27 1.76 20.74 -12.53
CA ASN A 27 1.47 19.65 -13.43
C ASN A 27 1.44 18.29 -12.73
N PHE A 28 1.03 17.24 -13.44
CA PHE A 28 1.00 15.88 -12.91
C PHE A 28 2.39 15.30 -12.61
N PHE A 29 3.45 15.82 -13.24
CA PHE A 29 4.81 15.43 -12.93
C PHE A 29 5.23 15.92 -11.54
N ASP A 30 4.80 17.11 -11.13
CA ASP A 30 5.02 17.60 -9.77
C ASP A 30 4.28 16.74 -8.74
N LEU A 31 3.03 16.33 -9.04
CA LEU A 31 2.24 15.44 -8.18
C LEU A 31 2.88 14.05 -8.09
N HIS A 32 3.33 13.48 -9.21
CA HIS A 32 4.08 12.23 -9.27
C HIS A 32 5.29 12.25 -8.33
N GLY A 33 6.15 13.27 -8.46
CA GLY A 33 7.31 13.42 -7.59
C GLY A 33 6.95 13.55 -6.10
N ALA A 34 5.85 14.27 -5.80
CA ALA A 34 5.37 14.41 -4.42
C ALA A 34 4.85 13.08 -3.84
N ILE A 35 4.16 12.27 -4.63
CA ILE A 35 3.69 10.94 -4.21
C ILE A 35 4.88 10.04 -3.91
N LEU A 36 5.84 9.92 -4.82
CA LEU A 36 7.02 9.08 -4.63
C LEU A 36 7.80 9.48 -3.37
N LYS A 37 8.00 10.79 -3.18
CA LYS A 37 8.66 11.29 -1.97
C LYS A 37 7.87 10.97 -0.69
N ALA A 38 6.53 11.05 -0.73
CA ALA A 38 5.68 10.82 0.43
C ALA A 38 5.62 9.35 0.84
N PHE A 39 5.79 8.42 -0.11
CA PHE A 39 5.85 6.98 0.11
C PHE A 39 7.27 6.42 0.14
N GLU A 40 8.29 7.30 0.08
CA GLU A 40 9.72 6.93 0.12
C GLU A 40 10.12 6.01 -1.05
N PHE A 41 9.46 6.16 -2.20
CA PHE A 41 9.77 5.42 -3.42
C PHE A 41 10.82 6.17 -4.24
N ASP A 42 11.65 5.43 -4.98
CA ASP A 42 12.58 6.03 -5.93
C ASP A 42 11.83 6.48 -7.21
N ASN A 43 12.48 7.27 -8.04
CA ASN A 43 11.90 7.78 -9.29
C ASN A 43 12.58 7.11 -10.50
N LYS A 44 12.61 5.77 -10.53
CA LYS A 44 13.33 5.01 -11.57
C LYS A 44 12.43 4.17 -12.47
N GLN A 45 11.14 4.07 -12.14
CA GLN A 45 10.20 3.19 -12.82
C GLN A 45 9.15 4.00 -13.61
N ASP A 46 8.49 3.30 -14.50
CA ASP A 46 7.38 3.84 -15.29
C ASP A 46 6.19 4.22 -14.42
N ALA A 47 5.46 5.26 -14.83
CA ALA A 47 4.31 5.75 -14.08
C ALA A 47 3.21 6.30 -14.98
N THR A 48 1.98 6.20 -14.53
CA THR A 48 0.83 6.80 -15.20
C THR A 48 -0.29 7.13 -14.21
N PHE A 49 -1.02 8.21 -14.48
CA PHE A 49 -2.29 8.50 -13.86
C PHE A 49 -3.42 8.12 -14.81
N TYR A 50 -4.55 7.73 -14.24
CA TYR A 50 -5.82 7.63 -14.96
C TYR A 50 -6.83 8.52 -14.27
N ARG A 51 -7.50 9.41 -15.01
CA ARG A 51 -8.66 10.09 -14.47
C ARG A 51 -9.72 9.04 -14.14
N SER A 52 -10.34 9.13 -12.98
CA SER A 52 -11.29 8.14 -12.50
C SER A 52 -12.62 8.78 -12.13
N ASN A 53 -13.66 7.95 -12.11
CA ASN A 53 -14.97 8.26 -11.57
C ASN A 53 -15.08 7.76 -10.11
N ASP A 54 -16.29 7.87 -9.53
CA ASP A 54 -16.56 7.43 -8.17
C ASP A 54 -16.37 5.93 -7.93
N ASN A 55 -16.49 5.13 -8.98
CA ASN A 55 -16.30 3.67 -8.94
C ASN A 55 -14.86 3.23 -9.24
N TRP A 56 -13.90 4.16 -9.21
CA TRP A 56 -12.50 3.89 -9.50
C TRP A 56 -12.24 3.26 -10.89
N GLN A 57 -13.06 3.59 -11.87
CA GLN A 57 -12.85 3.13 -13.25
C GLN A 57 -11.82 3.99 -13.95
N ARG A 58 -10.86 3.34 -14.61
CA ARG A 58 -9.80 4.01 -15.37
C ARG A 58 -10.36 4.68 -16.62
N GLY A 59 -10.22 5.98 -16.70
CA GLY A 59 -10.59 6.81 -17.84
C GLY A 59 -9.37 7.32 -18.62
N ARG A 60 -9.32 8.63 -18.89
CA ARG A 60 -8.23 9.28 -19.64
C ARG A 60 -6.90 9.05 -18.94
N GLU A 61 -5.92 8.61 -19.72
CA GLU A 61 -4.56 8.37 -19.25
C GLU A 61 -3.71 9.64 -19.32
N ILE A 62 -2.85 9.84 -18.31
CA ILE A 62 -1.85 10.90 -18.17
C ILE A 62 -0.54 10.21 -17.80
N SER A 63 0.32 9.96 -18.78
CA SER A 63 1.54 9.17 -18.64
C SER A 63 2.78 10.01 -18.33
N LEU A 64 3.76 9.40 -17.69
CA LEU A 64 5.08 10.01 -17.52
C LEU A 64 5.75 10.26 -18.87
N GLU A 65 5.64 9.27 -19.76
CA GLU A 65 6.10 9.33 -21.16
C GLU A 65 5.19 8.47 -22.06
N VAL A 66 5.41 8.51 -23.36
CA VAL A 66 4.71 7.63 -24.31
C VAL A 66 5.38 6.28 -24.35
N TYR A 67 4.74 5.26 -23.77
CA TYR A 67 5.29 3.88 -23.73
C TYR A 67 5.07 3.14 -25.05
N PRO A 68 5.89 2.14 -25.38
CA PRO A 68 5.76 1.34 -26.60
C PRO A 68 4.62 0.31 -26.50
N ARG A 69 3.38 0.82 -26.49
CA ARG A 69 2.15 0.01 -26.46
C ARG A 69 1.07 0.64 -27.34
N GLN A 70 0.05 -0.14 -27.70
CA GLN A 70 -1.08 0.40 -28.47
C GLN A 70 -1.99 1.22 -27.56
N TYR A 71 -2.30 2.43 -27.98
CA TYR A 71 -3.26 3.32 -27.32
C TYR A 71 -4.49 3.49 -28.20
N LYS A 72 -5.69 3.33 -27.62
CA LYS A 72 -6.94 3.73 -28.28
C LYS A 72 -7.01 5.24 -28.49
N ILE A 73 -6.54 5.98 -27.50
CA ILE A 73 -6.44 7.43 -27.47
C ILE A 73 -5.06 7.76 -26.92
N PRO A 74 -4.22 8.55 -27.60
CA PRO A 74 -2.90 8.93 -27.10
C PRO A 74 -2.99 9.52 -25.69
N PRO A 75 -2.09 9.15 -24.76
CA PRO A 75 -2.10 9.65 -23.40
C PRO A 75 -1.77 11.14 -23.37
N LEU A 76 -2.21 11.84 -22.35
CA LEU A 76 -1.65 13.13 -21.97
C LEU A 76 -0.29 12.93 -21.31
N ILE A 77 0.59 13.93 -21.39
CA ILE A 77 1.93 13.84 -20.76
C ILE A 77 1.93 14.62 -19.46
N MET A 78 2.45 13.99 -18.39
CA MET A 78 2.43 14.56 -17.04
C MET A 78 3.07 15.94 -16.96
N LYS A 79 4.18 16.18 -17.67
CA LYS A 79 4.89 17.47 -17.66
C LYS A 79 4.13 18.58 -18.35
N GLU A 80 3.28 18.24 -19.30
CA GLU A 80 2.53 19.19 -20.13
C GLU A 80 1.10 19.41 -19.62
N THR A 81 0.62 18.55 -18.73
CA THR A 81 -0.75 18.57 -18.26
C THR A 81 -0.83 19.20 -16.87
N SER A 82 -1.44 20.38 -16.77
CA SER A 82 -1.71 21.00 -15.47
C SER A 82 -2.78 20.21 -14.71
N ILE A 83 -2.66 20.14 -13.39
CA ILE A 83 -3.64 19.42 -12.55
C ILE A 83 -5.01 20.09 -12.69
N GLY A 84 -5.05 21.42 -12.68
CA GLY A 84 -6.30 22.16 -12.77
C GLY A 84 -7.09 21.91 -14.04
N SER A 85 -6.44 21.56 -15.18
CA SER A 85 -7.14 21.25 -16.44
C SER A 85 -7.91 19.94 -16.38
N GLU A 86 -7.53 19.02 -15.50
CA GLU A 86 -8.15 17.70 -15.35
C GLU A 86 -9.12 17.61 -14.17
N ILE A 87 -9.26 18.68 -13.38
CA ILE A 87 -10.27 18.76 -12.31
C ILE A 87 -11.60 19.22 -12.93
N LYS A 88 -12.53 18.30 -13.04
CA LYS A 88 -13.89 18.54 -13.55
C LYS A 88 -14.94 18.52 -12.46
N ASP A 89 -14.59 17.94 -11.31
CA ASP A 89 -15.48 17.73 -10.19
C ASP A 89 -14.75 18.09 -8.88
N PRO A 90 -15.43 18.69 -7.89
CA PRO A 90 -14.86 18.94 -6.56
C PRO A 90 -14.36 17.69 -5.83
N ALA A 91 -14.90 16.52 -6.18
CA ALA A 91 -14.49 15.21 -5.66
C ALA A 91 -13.69 14.40 -6.69
N GLN A 92 -12.99 15.08 -7.62
CA GLN A 92 -12.25 14.41 -8.69
C GLN A 92 -11.30 13.35 -8.16
N LYS A 93 -11.32 12.17 -8.80
CA LYS A 93 -10.48 11.02 -8.47
C LYS A 93 -9.54 10.68 -9.61
N PHE A 94 -8.39 10.15 -9.24
CA PHE A 94 -7.40 9.57 -10.15
C PHE A 94 -6.90 8.25 -9.58
N ILE A 95 -6.47 7.35 -10.47
CA ILE A 95 -5.69 6.17 -10.11
C ILE A 95 -4.26 6.46 -10.56
N TYR A 96 -3.31 6.31 -9.66
CA TYR A 96 -1.89 6.43 -9.96
C TYR A 96 -1.25 5.06 -9.92
N VAL A 97 -0.55 4.68 -10.99
CA VAL A 97 0.17 3.41 -11.10
C VAL A 97 1.65 3.71 -11.28
N TYR A 98 2.46 3.09 -10.45
CA TYR A 98 3.91 3.19 -10.47
C TYR A 98 4.54 1.79 -10.57
N ASP A 99 5.64 1.67 -11.32
CA ASP A 99 6.30 0.41 -11.59
C ASP A 99 5.36 -0.65 -12.19
N PHE A 100 5.19 -0.63 -13.51
CA PHE A 100 4.23 -1.52 -14.20
C PHE A 100 4.52 -3.03 -13.99
N LYS A 101 5.72 -3.40 -13.56
CA LYS A 101 6.06 -4.79 -13.24
C LYS A 101 5.51 -5.19 -11.87
N LYS A 102 5.70 -4.34 -10.87
CA LYS A 102 5.17 -4.56 -9.51
C LYS A 102 3.73 -4.07 -9.36
N ASN A 103 3.28 -3.19 -10.26
CA ASN A 103 1.93 -2.61 -10.29
C ASN A 103 1.53 -1.96 -8.96
N TRP A 104 2.38 -1.05 -8.44
CA TRP A 104 2.00 -0.22 -7.32
C TRP A 104 0.84 0.69 -7.72
N SER A 105 -0.31 0.49 -7.12
CA SER A 105 -1.54 1.21 -7.43
C SER A 105 -2.00 2.04 -6.23
N PHE A 106 -2.31 3.31 -6.50
CA PHE A 106 -2.74 4.26 -5.49
C PHE A 106 -4.03 4.94 -5.95
N GLN A 107 -4.95 5.10 -5.03
CA GLN A 107 -6.17 5.85 -5.21
C GLN A 107 -5.94 7.30 -4.77
N VAL A 108 -6.13 8.25 -5.67
CA VAL A 108 -5.86 9.67 -5.47
C VAL A 108 -7.17 10.43 -5.51
N ALA A 109 -7.64 10.93 -4.38
CA ALA A 109 -8.90 11.65 -4.25
C ALA A 109 -8.66 13.13 -3.92
N LEU A 110 -9.30 14.03 -4.67
CA LEU A 110 -9.36 15.44 -4.30
C LEU A 110 -10.29 15.60 -3.10
N ILE A 111 -9.74 16.06 -1.96
CA ILE A 111 -10.50 16.17 -0.70
C ILE A 111 -10.78 17.62 -0.31
N ASN A 112 -10.03 18.57 -0.84
CA ASN A 112 -10.24 19.98 -0.53
C ASN A 112 -9.67 20.90 -1.62
N VAL A 113 -10.33 22.02 -1.84
CA VAL A 113 -9.88 23.12 -2.71
C VAL A 113 -9.89 24.41 -1.89
N SER A 114 -8.71 25.00 -1.66
CA SER A 114 -8.57 26.26 -0.95
C SER A 114 -8.15 27.37 -1.91
N LYS A 115 -8.71 28.56 -1.73
CA LYS A 115 -8.26 29.77 -2.42
C LYS A 115 -7.09 30.44 -1.70
N GLU A 116 -6.83 30.06 -0.46
CA GLU A 116 -5.78 30.61 0.37
C GLU A 116 -4.49 29.78 0.22
N GLU A 117 -3.46 30.45 -0.23
CA GLU A 117 -2.13 29.87 -0.33
C GLU A 117 -1.31 30.26 0.90
N ASN A 118 -0.73 29.27 1.56
CA ASN A 118 0.23 29.52 2.64
C ASN A 118 1.61 29.84 2.03
N LYS A 119 1.99 31.11 2.02
CA LYS A 119 3.26 31.61 1.46
C LYS A 119 4.51 31.05 2.12
N LYS A 120 4.37 30.44 3.30
CA LYS A 120 5.50 29.83 4.03
C LYS A 120 5.79 28.40 3.55
N LEU A 121 4.90 27.80 2.76
CA LEU A 121 5.05 26.44 2.24
C LEU A 121 5.52 26.46 0.78
N THR A 122 6.41 25.55 0.44
CA THR A 122 6.79 25.26 -0.95
C THR A 122 5.96 24.09 -1.45
N TYR A 123 5.13 24.33 -2.49
CA TYR A 123 4.27 23.30 -3.08
C TYR A 123 4.96 22.58 -4.25
N PRO A 124 4.75 21.26 -4.43
CA PRO A 124 3.87 20.40 -3.64
C PRO A 124 4.48 20.06 -2.27
N VAL A 125 3.62 19.80 -1.28
CA VAL A 125 4.03 19.47 0.08
C VAL A 125 3.13 18.38 0.67
N THR A 126 3.73 17.41 1.34
CA THR A 126 3.01 16.41 2.14
C THR A 126 2.63 17.05 3.46
N ILE A 127 1.32 17.09 3.77
CA ILE A 127 0.76 17.74 4.96
C ILE A 127 0.25 16.74 6.00
N ARG A 128 0.05 15.49 5.62
CA ARG A 128 -0.34 14.41 6.52
C ARG A 128 0.26 13.09 6.06
N ILE A 129 0.70 12.30 7.02
CA ILE A 129 1.24 10.95 6.84
C ILE A 129 0.49 10.04 7.80
N GLU A 130 -0.07 8.95 7.28
CA GLU A 130 -0.79 7.96 8.07
C GLU A 130 -0.39 6.57 7.60
N GLY A 131 -0.15 5.68 8.54
CA GLY A 131 0.32 4.33 8.28
C GLY A 131 1.79 4.27 7.81
N ILE A 132 2.35 3.07 7.82
CA ILE A 132 3.72 2.80 7.39
C ILE A 132 3.73 2.60 5.87
N ALA A 133 4.61 3.31 5.16
CA ALA A 133 4.77 3.12 3.73
C ALA A 133 5.30 1.70 3.45
N PRO A 134 4.78 1.01 2.41
CA PRO A 134 5.29 -0.29 2.02
C PRO A 134 6.71 -0.16 1.46
N SER A 135 7.52 -1.19 1.65
CA SER A 135 8.84 -1.24 1.01
C SER A 135 8.68 -1.41 -0.51
N GLN A 136 9.21 -0.46 -1.28
CA GLN A 136 9.12 -0.49 -2.76
C GLN A 136 9.68 -1.78 -3.36
N TYR A 137 10.75 -2.32 -2.79
CA TYR A 137 11.46 -3.52 -3.26
C TYR A 137 11.19 -4.76 -2.43
N GLY A 138 10.42 -4.64 -1.34
CA GLY A 138 9.96 -5.74 -0.51
C GLY A 138 8.84 -6.56 -1.14
N THR A 139 8.40 -7.58 -0.43
CA THR A 139 7.19 -8.33 -0.79
C THR A 139 5.97 -7.44 -0.53
N LYS A 140 5.01 -7.40 -1.45
CA LYS A 140 3.78 -6.61 -1.33
C LYS A 140 2.81 -7.12 -0.25
N SER A 141 3.19 -8.07 0.59
CA SER A 141 2.37 -8.61 1.65
C SER A 141 2.65 -7.90 2.97
N LEU A 142 1.65 -7.27 3.56
CA LEU A 142 1.72 -6.68 4.90
C LEU A 142 2.16 -7.67 5.99
N LEU A 143 1.90 -8.97 5.79
CA LEU A 143 2.39 -10.06 6.63
C LEU A 143 3.86 -10.38 6.32
N GLY A 144 4.28 -10.32 5.05
CA GLY A 144 5.65 -10.63 4.61
C GLY A 144 6.68 -9.61 5.11
N GLU A 145 6.35 -8.33 5.15
CA GLU A 145 7.27 -7.29 5.62
C GLU A 145 7.59 -7.42 7.11
N ARG A 146 6.59 -7.75 7.94
CA ARG A 146 6.81 -7.98 9.38
C ARG A 146 7.62 -9.25 9.65
N PHE A 147 7.50 -10.27 8.80
CA PHE A 147 8.28 -11.50 8.92
C PHE A 147 9.68 -11.37 8.35
N ALA A 148 9.88 -10.64 7.25
CA ALA A 148 11.20 -10.38 6.69
C ALA A 148 12.08 -9.56 7.65
N ASP A 149 11.53 -8.51 8.28
CA ASP A 149 12.24 -7.73 9.30
C ASP A 149 12.57 -8.58 10.55
N VAL A 150 11.73 -9.55 10.89
CA VAL A 150 11.96 -10.47 12.02
C VAL A 150 12.99 -11.54 11.66
N GLU A 151 12.98 -12.08 10.44
CA GLU A 151 13.98 -13.04 9.97
C GLU A 151 15.37 -12.41 9.85
N GLU A 152 15.47 -11.18 9.32
CA GLU A 152 16.73 -10.44 9.20
C GLU A 152 17.28 -10.06 10.58
N LYS A 153 16.41 -9.74 11.54
CA LYS A 153 16.80 -9.31 12.89
C LYS A 153 17.14 -10.46 13.84
N TYR A 154 16.61 -11.64 13.61
CA TYR A 154 16.76 -12.78 14.53
C TYR A 154 17.42 -14.01 13.91
N ASP A 155 17.87 -13.99 12.65
CA ASP A 155 18.58 -15.10 11.97
C ASP A 155 18.15 -16.50 12.48
N LEU A 156 16.84 -16.79 12.34
CA LEU A 156 16.21 -18.00 12.88
C LEU A 156 16.72 -19.30 12.24
N THR A 157 17.54 -19.20 11.18
CA THR A 157 18.15 -20.34 10.51
C THR A 157 19.43 -20.83 11.18
N LYS A 158 20.07 -20.03 12.02
CA LYS A 158 21.28 -20.42 12.77
C LYS A 158 21.02 -21.21 14.04
N GLY A 159 19.76 -21.38 14.46
CA GLY A 159 19.39 -22.13 15.67
C GLY A 159 19.01 -23.58 15.45
N ALA A 160 18.94 -24.06 14.21
CA ALA A 160 18.43 -25.41 13.90
C ALA A 160 19.52 -26.49 13.73
N GLU A 161 20.80 -26.15 13.90
CA GLU A 161 21.89 -27.14 13.89
C GLU A 161 22.43 -27.40 15.30
N GLY A 162 21.64 -28.04 16.17
CA GLY A 162 22.11 -28.30 17.52
C GLY A 162 21.27 -29.24 18.39
N PHE A 163 20.37 -30.00 17.80
CA PHE A 163 19.71 -31.10 18.52
C PHE A 163 19.78 -32.38 17.71
N GLY A 164 21.00 -32.90 17.58
CA GLY A 164 21.33 -34.23 17.09
C GLY A 164 22.04 -35.00 18.17
N GLU A 165 21.33 -36.00 18.71
CA GLU A 165 21.83 -37.31 19.13
C GLU A 165 22.95 -37.40 20.19
N LYS A 166 22.54 -37.77 21.41
CA LYS A 166 23.26 -38.77 22.19
C LYS A 166 22.25 -39.63 22.93
N GLY A 167 22.20 -40.89 22.48
CA GLY A 167 21.57 -41.96 23.21
C GLY A 167 22.41 -42.36 24.42
N GLU A 168 21.79 -43.02 25.36
CA GLU A 168 22.21 -44.26 26.00
C GLU A 168 21.23 -44.60 27.13
N ASP A 169 20.67 -45.78 27.00
CA ASP A 169 20.34 -46.85 27.93
C ASP A 169 19.99 -46.50 29.39
N GLY A 170 18.88 -47.11 29.83
CA GLY A 170 18.52 -47.24 31.23
C GLY A 170 17.13 -47.85 31.39
N GLU A 171 17.09 -49.19 31.37
CA GLU A 171 16.03 -50.10 31.76
C GLU A 171 15.53 -49.85 33.19
N SER A 172 14.19 -49.90 33.41
CA SER A 172 13.55 -50.75 34.47
C SER A 172 12.06 -50.41 34.58
N THR A 173 11.25 -51.36 34.24
CA THR A 173 10.13 -52.04 34.93
C THR A 173 9.48 -51.33 36.12
N ASP A 174 8.16 -51.29 36.09
CA ASP A 174 7.08 -51.82 36.91
C ASP A 174 5.83 -51.00 36.76
N GLU A 175 4.82 -51.53 36.22
CA GLU A 175 3.71 -52.38 36.60
C GLU A 175 2.66 -51.70 37.51
N LEU A 176 1.42 -51.86 37.06
CA LEU A 176 0.16 -51.93 37.79
C LEU A 176 -0.64 -50.64 38.05
N GLY A 177 -1.87 -50.74 37.62
CA GLY A 177 -2.98 -50.05 38.22
C GLY A 177 -4.20 -49.80 37.33
N LEU A 178 -4.86 -50.85 36.99
CA LEU A 178 -6.22 -50.99 36.48
C LEU A 178 -7.25 -50.31 37.39
N SER A 179 -8.23 -49.56 36.83
CA SER A 179 -9.66 -49.72 37.12
C SER A 179 -10.52 -48.77 36.35
N THR A 180 -11.31 -49.34 35.54
CA THR A 180 -12.68 -49.13 35.08
C THR A 180 -13.64 -48.46 36.08
N GLU A 181 -14.58 -47.69 35.53
CA GLU A 181 -16.05 -47.73 35.63
C GLU A 181 -16.59 -46.41 35.11
N GLU A 182 -17.29 -46.38 33.97
CA GLU A 182 -18.68 -46.59 33.63
C GLU A 182 -19.73 -45.92 34.53
N SER A 183 -20.53 -45.07 33.96
CA SER A 183 -21.98 -44.99 33.87
C SER A 183 -22.38 -43.57 33.51
N ALA A 184 -22.99 -43.28 32.39
CA ALA A 184 -24.34 -43.52 31.84
C ALA A 184 -25.46 -42.88 32.67
N THR A 185 -26.34 -42.30 31.88
CA THR A 185 -27.75 -41.90 32.01
C THR A 185 -27.96 -40.39 32.22
N ASP A 186 -28.65 -39.78 31.36
CA ASP A 186 -29.91 -39.85 30.62
C ASP A 186 -30.91 -38.83 31.17
N THR A 187 -31.67 -38.31 30.25
CA THR A 187 -33.04 -37.77 30.31
C THR A 187 -33.30 -36.28 30.60
N THR A 188 -33.73 -35.64 29.55
CA THR A 188 -35.10 -35.06 29.23
C THR A 188 -35.50 -33.76 29.91
N GLU A 189 -35.87 -32.90 28.99
CA GLU A 189 -37.15 -32.23 28.67
C GLU A 189 -37.57 -31.00 29.51
N ASP A 190 -38.02 -30.08 28.67
CA ASP A 190 -39.17 -29.17 28.77
C ASP A 190 -39.06 -27.92 29.67
N PHE A 191 -39.05 -26.79 29.05
CA PHE A 191 -40.14 -25.81 28.82
C PHE A 191 -39.63 -24.61 28.03
#